data_3c647725b1a481c824bb58ffdabcc390
#
_entry.id   3c647725b1a481c824bb58ffdabcc390
#
_cell.length_a   1.000
_cell.length_b   1.000
_cell.length_c   1.000
_cell.angle_alpha   90.00
_cell.angle_beta   90.00
_cell.angle_gamma   90.00
#
_symmetry.space_group_name_H-M   'P 1'
#
loop_
_entity.id
_entity.type
_entity.pdbx_description
1 polymer ?
#
loop_
_entity_poly.entity_id
_entity_poly.type
_entity_poly.pdbx_seq_one_letter_code
_entity_poly.pdbx_strand_id
1 'polypeptide(L)'
;MSDSISRRSLIRVACLASVAWAGLAQASPLSFTVPLTGAEQVPPVETTGKGSAAVTYDPATRVVTWTITYSGLTGPATMAHFHGPVDKGKNGPVVIWLSTKGSPAESPFKGEATLTPEQAQEFTAGKWYINVHTQANPGGEIRGQVVPPKG
;
A
#
# COMPACT_ATOMS: atom_id res chain seq x y z
N MET A 1 -65.66 18.09 59.92
CA MET A 1 -64.45 18.81 59.51
C MET A 1 -63.46 17.74 59.18
N SER A 2 -63.27 17.51 57.87
CA SER A 2 -62.45 16.42 57.37
C SER A 2 -61.60 17.02 56.26
N ASP A 3 -60.28 17.17 56.54
CA ASP A 3 -59.33 17.70 55.60
C ASP A 3 -58.78 16.58 54.72
N SER A 4 -59.10 16.69 53.41
CA SER A 4 -58.61 15.79 52.37
C SER A 4 -57.23 16.27 51.84
N ILE A 5 -56.19 15.52 52.19
CA ILE A 5 -54.82 15.80 51.65
C ILE A 5 -54.65 15.08 50.28
N SER A 6 -54.66 15.86 49.22
CA SER A 6 -54.38 15.41 47.85
C SER A 6 -52.92 15.05 47.68
N ARG A 7 -52.63 13.77 47.43
CA ARG A 7 -51.30 13.27 47.06
C ARG A 7 -51.07 13.47 45.56
N ARG A 8 -50.28 14.50 45.20
CA ARG A 8 -49.81 14.68 43.80
C ARG A 8 -48.60 13.76 43.53
N SER A 9 -48.86 12.71 42.79
CA SER A 9 -47.78 11.82 42.26
C SER A 9 -46.93 12.57 41.22
N LEU A 10 -45.69 12.79 41.56
CA LEU A 10 -44.68 13.31 40.62
C LEU A 10 -44.13 12.13 39.80
N ILE A 11 -44.59 11.99 38.57
CA ILE A 11 -44.01 11.05 37.61
C ILE A 11 -42.70 11.67 37.12
N ARG A 12 -41.57 11.09 37.54
CA ARG A 12 -40.24 11.42 36.97
C ARG A 12 -40.06 10.64 35.68
N VAL A 13 -40.14 11.33 34.56
CA VAL A 13 -39.79 10.79 33.27
C VAL A 13 -38.26 10.80 33.18
N ALA A 14 -37.66 9.60 33.31
CA ALA A 14 -36.22 9.44 33.05
C ALA A 14 -36.01 9.33 31.54
N CYS A 15 -35.53 10.40 30.93
CA CYS A 15 -35.03 10.37 29.53
C CYS A 15 -33.71 9.60 29.51
N LEU A 16 -33.74 8.34 29.08
CA LEU A 16 -32.54 7.58 28.74
C LEU A 16 -32.01 8.09 27.41
N ALA A 17 -30.98 8.92 27.44
CA ALA A 17 -30.24 9.30 26.25
C ALA A 17 -29.36 8.13 25.78
N SER A 18 -29.81 7.43 24.76
CA SER A 18 -29.02 6.37 24.10
C SER A 18 -27.92 7.03 23.30
N VAL A 19 -26.69 7.03 23.80
CA VAL A 19 -25.51 7.42 23.02
C VAL A 19 -25.21 6.27 22.06
N ALA A 20 -25.63 6.42 20.79
CA ALA A 20 -25.23 5.53 19.73
C ALA A 20 -23.74 5.77 19.41
N TRP A 21 -22.90 4.86 19.84
CA TRP A 21 -21.50 4.84 19.40
C TRP A 21 -21.49 4.36 17.93
N ALA A 22 -21.41 5.31 16.99
CA ALA A 22 -21.09 5.00 15.61
C ALA A 22 -19.63 4.51 15.58
N GLY A 23 -19.44 3.19 15.58
CA GLY A 23 -18.15 2.59 15.36
C GLY A 23 -17.63 3.05 13.99
N LEU A 24 -16.52 3.78 13.95
CA LEU A 24 -15.81 4.08 12.70
C LEU A 24 -15.39 2.74 12.10
N ALA A 25 -16.01 2.37 10.99
CA ALA A 25 -15.58 1.21 10.21
C ALA A 25 -14.15 1.49 9.74
N GLN A 26 -13.19 0.77 10.32
CA GLN A 26 -11.79 0.86 9.94
C GLN A 26 -11.62 0.12 8.60
N ALA A 27 -11.07 0.80 7.59
CA ALA A 27 -10.82 0.15 6.31
C ALA A 27 -9.81 -0.99 6.51
N SER A 28 -10.14 -2.17 5.94
CA SER A 28 -9.27 -3.35 6.05
C SER A 28 -8.01 -3.19 5.19
N PRO A 29 -6.88 -3.81 5.59
CA PRO A 29 -5.69 -3.85 4.76
C PRO A 29 -5.97 -4.43 3.36
N LEU A 30 -5.37 -3.82 2.34
CA LEU A 30 -5.45 -4.26 0.94
C LEU A 30 -4.24 -5.15 0.64
N SER A 31 -4.48 -6.39 0.19
CA SER A 31 -3.41 -7.30 -0.23
C SER A 31 -3.58 -7.64 -1.71
N PHE A 32 -2.51 -7.53 -2.48
CA PHE A 32 -2.51 -7.75 -3.92
C PHE A 32 -1.12 -8.11 -4.42
N THR A 33 -1.06 -8.58 -5.67
CA THR A 33 0.19 -8.98 -6.33
C THR A 33 0.45 -8.10 -7.54
N VAL A 34 1.70 -7.66 -7.68
CA VAL A 34 2.20 -6.89 -8.83
C VAL A 34 3.14 -7.79 -9.65
N PRO A 35 2.77 -8.21 -10.86
CA PRO A 35 3.68 -8.92 -11.75
C PRO A 35 4.78 -7.97 -12.25
N LEU A 36 6.02 -8.47 -12.34
CA LEU A 36 7.18 -7.71 -12.80
C LEU A 36 7.75 -8.36 -14.05
N THR A 37 7.83 -7.61 -15.15
CA THR A 37 8.34 -8.08 -16.44
C THR A 37 9.20 -7.03 -17.13
N GLY A 38 10.07 -7.45 -18.06
CA GLY A 38 10.84 -6.54 -18.89
C GLY A 38 9.99 -5.70 -19.85
N ALA A 39 8.87 -6.26 -20.31
CA ALA A 39 7.94 -5.56 -21.21
C ALA A 39 7.29 -4.33 -20.59
N GLU A 40 7.17 -4.26 -19.27
CA GLU A 40 6.62 -3.11 -18.54
C GLU A 40 7.67 -2.00 -18.31
N GLN A 41 8.95 -2.22 -18.62
CA GLN A 41 9.98 -1.17 -18.57
C GLN A 41 9.73 -0.10 -19.64
N VAL A 42 10.31 1.08 -19.43
CA VAL A 42 10.21 2.21 -20.38
C VAL A 42 11.60 2.79 -20.64
N PRO A 43 12.17 2.53 -21.81
CA PRO A 43 11.68 1.62 -22.87
C PRO A 43 11.65 0.14 -22.40
N PRO A 44 10.89 -0.74 -23.09
CA PRO A 44 10.87 -2.17 -22.78
C PRO A 44 12.26 -2.81 -22.84
N VAL A 45 12.50 -3.78 -21.95
CA VAL A 45 13.74 -4.56 -21.87
C VAL A 45 13.47 -6.00 -22.31
N GLU A 46 14.22 -6.45 -23.31
CA GLU A 46 14.20 -7.87 -23.73
C GLU A 46 14.98 -8.70 -22.71
N THR A 47 14.26 -9.48 -21.91
CA THR A 47 14.82 -10.34 -20.88
C THR A 47 13.92 -11.54 -20.61
N THR A 48 14.52 -12.64 -20.15
CA THR A 48 13.80 -13.78 -19.58
C THR A 48 13.43 -13.54 -18.11
N GLY A 49 13.91 -12.44 -17.54
CA GLY A 49 13.65 -12.01 -16.18
C GLY A 49 12.17 -11.78 -15.93
N LYS A 50 11.69 -12.31 -14.81
CA LYS A 50 10.33 -12.11 -14.33
C LYS A 50 10.28 -12.10 -12.81
N GLY A 51 9.31 -11.43 -12.27
CA GLY A 51 9.14 -11.36 -10.82
C GLY A 51 7.70 -11.11 -10.40
N SER A 52 7.52 -11.07 -9.11
CA SER A 52 6.25 -10.79 -8.47
C SER A 52 6.49 -10.07 -7.15
N ALA A 53 5.71 -9.04 -6.87
CA ALA A 53 5.67 -8.39 -5.58
C ALA A 53 4.34 -8.65 -4.91
N ALA A 54 4.35 -9.38 -3.79
CA ALA A 54 3.21 -9.46 -2.88
C ALA A 54 3.21 -8.21 -2.01
N VAL A 55 2.18 -7.39 -2.11
CA VAL A 55 2.08 -6.09 -1.44
C VAL A 55 0.85 -6.08 -0.54
N THR A 56 1.01 -5.57 0.68
CA THR A 56 -0.10 -5.25 1.58
C THR A 56 0.00 -3.78 1.97
N TYR A 57 -1.12 -3.07 1.90
CA TYR A 57 -1.24 -1.68 2.34
C TYR A 57 -2.35 -1.55 3.37
N ASP A 58 -2.01 -1.01 4.53
CA ASP A 58 -2.97 -0.70 5.59
C ASP A 58 -3.33 0.79 5.54
N PRO A 59 -4.57 1.15 5.15
CA PRO A 59 -4.99 2.55 5.06
C PRO A 59 -5.11 3.24 6.42
N ALA A 60 -5.29 2.48 7.52
CA ALA A 60 -5.40 3.05 8.86
C ALA A 60 -4.05 3.56 9.38
N THR A 61 -2.97 2.84 9.08
CA THR A 61 -1.62 3.16 9.52
C THR A 61 -0.75 3.77 8.42
N ARG A 62 -1.19 3.67 7.17
CA ARG A 62 -0.43 3.99 5.95
C ARG A 62 0.85 3.17 5.79
N VAL A 63 0.90 2.01 6.41
CA VAL A 63 2.03 1.07 6.26
C VAL A 63 1.84 0.25 4.99
N VAL A 64 2.85 0.23 4.14
CA VAL A 64 2.98 -0.67 3.01
C VAL A 64 4.05 -1.71 3.34
N THR A 65 3.74 -2.99 3.12
CA THR A 65 4.70 -4.09 3.22
C THR A 65 4.85 -4.77 1.87
N TRP A 66 6.01 -5.36 1.61
CA TRP A 66 6.26 -6.10 0.37
C TRP A 66 7.10 -7.34 0.60
N THR A 67 6.86 -8.33 -0.24
CA THR A 67 7.76 -9.46 -0.46
C THR A 67 7.94 -9.60 -1.97
N ILE A 68 9.16 -9.48 -2.45
CA ILE A 68 9.49 -9.52 -3.87
C ILE A 68 10.29 -10.80 -4.18
N THR A 69 9.83 -11.51 -5.18
CA THR A 69 10.50 -12.68 -5.75
C THR A 69 10.77 -12.45 -7.22
N TYR A 70 11.88 -12.96 -7.72
CA TYR A 70 12.22 -12.92 -9.14
C TYR A 70 13.08 -14.12 -9.54
N SER A 71 13.16 -14.35 -10.84
CA SER A 71 14.02 -15.35 -11.46
C SER A 71 14.41 -14.94 -12.88
N GLY A 72 15.47 -15.55 -13.44
CA GLY A 72 15.88 -15.41 -14.83
C GLY A 72 16.39 -14.01 -15.22
N LEU A 73 16.82 -13.20 -14.25
CA LEU A 73 17.48 -11.92 -14.51
C LEU A 73 18.83 -12.14 -15.20
N THR A 74 19.33 -11.14 -15.92
CA THR A 74 20.61 -11.18 -16.64
C THR A 74 21.84 -11.17 -15.72
N GLY A 75 21.63 -11.01 -14.39
CA GLY A 75 22.64 -11.02 -13.37
C GLY A 75 22.02 -10.78 -11.99
N PRO A 76 22.84 -10.71 -10.94
CA PRO A 76 22.37 -10.36 -9.59
C PRO A 76 21.61 -9.03 -9.59
N ALA A 77 20.48 -8.98 -8.90
CA ALA A 77 19.78 -7.72 -8.69
C ALA A 77 20.61 -6.79 -7.80
N THR A 78 20.85 -5.59 -8.26
CA THR A 78 21.65 -4.59 -7.55
C THR A 78 20.84 -3.74 -6.60
N MET A 79 19.58 -3.45 -6.97
CA MET A 79 18.66 -2.63 -6.19
C MET A 79 17.23 -2.78 -6.68
N ALA A 80 16.28 -2.35 -5.86
CA ALA A 80 14.86 -2.28 -6.21
C ALA A 80 14.20 -1.08 -5.54
N HIS A 81 13.23 -0.45 -6.22
CA HIS A 81 12.55 0.74 -5.73
C HIS A 81 11.06 0.76 -6.04
N PHE A 82 10.31 1.52 -5.21
CA PHE A 82 9.09 2.19 -5.67
C PHE A 82 9.48 3.51 -6.35
N HIS A 83 8.85 3.78 -7.46
CA HIS A 83 8.94 5.03 -8.21
C HIS A 83 7.58 5.68 -8.38
N GLY A 84 7.54 6.99 -8.49
CA GLY A 84 6.32 7.78 -8.74
C GLY A 84 6.46 9.23 -8.25
N PRO A 85 5.35 10.01 -8.32
CA PRO A 85 4.08 9.65 -8.96
C PRO A 85 4.13 9.80 -10.48
N VAL A 86 3.69 8.79 -11.20
CA VAL A 86 3.56 8.82 -12.67
C VAL A 86 2.44 7.89 -13.15
N ASP A 87 1.91 8.16 -14.33
CA ASP A 87 1.02 7.23 -15.02
C ASP A 87 1.78 6.00 -15.54
N LYS A 88 1.05 4.90 -15.76
CA LYS A 88 1.61 3.71 -16.41
C LYS A 88 2.28 4.09 -17.75
N GLY A 89 3.45 3.52 -18.00
CA GLY A 89 4.23 3.81 -19.21
C GLY A 89 5.06 5.10 -19.14
N LYS A 90 5.21 5.70 -17.97
CA LYS A 90 6.09 6.84 -17.71
C LYS A 90 7.15 6.50 -16.68
N ASN A 91 8.33 7.10 -16.79
CA ASN A 91 9.38 7.01 -15.79
C ASN A 91 9.21 8.12 -14.75
N GLY A 92 9.42 7.78 -13.48
CA GLY A 92 9.33 8.69 -12.33
C GLY A 92 10.52 8.58 -11.39
N PRO A 93 10.65 9.51 -10.45
CA PRO A 93 11.72 9.49 -9.46
C PRO A 93 11.57 8.31 -8.49
N VAL A 94 12.69 7.94 -7.83
CA VAL A 94 12.67 7.00 -6.71
C VAL A 94 11.92 7.62 -5.52
N VAL A 95 10.96 6.88 -4.96
CA VAL A 95 10.21 7.29 -3.76
C VAL A 95 10.68 6.50 -2.54
N ILE A 96 10.77 5.17 -2.65
CA ILE A 96 11.18 4.28 -1.55
C ILE A 96 12.14 3.22 -2.08
N TRP A 97 13.20 2.98 -1.32
CA TRP A 97 14.08 1.83 -1.53
C TRP A 97 13.41 0.56 -1.01
N LEU A 98 13.27 -0.45 -1.87
CA LEU A 98 12.68 -1.74 -1.53
C LEU A 98 13.72 -2.74 -1.05
N SER A 99 14.98 -2.55 -1.42
CA SER A 99 16.14 -3.30 -0.95
C SER A 99 17.04 -2.43 -0.09
N THR A 100 17.90 -3.04 0.71
CA THR A 100 18.89 -2.30 1.49
C THR A 100 19.85 -1.57 0.55
N LYS A 101 19.95 -0.25 0.68
CA LYS A 101 20.82 0.59 -0.15
C LYS A 101 22.28 0.11 -0.05
N GLY A 102 22.91 -0.14 -1.18
CA GLY A 102 24.29 -0.61 -1.25
C GLY A 102 24.48 -2.11 -1.07
N SER A 103 23.41 -2.89 -0.94
CA SER A 103 23.45 -4.35 -0.89
C SER A 103 22.67 -4.97 -2.04
N PRO A 104 23.06 -6.15 -2.56
CA PRO A 104 22.28 -6.89 -3.53
C PRO A 104 20.86 -7.15 -3.04
N ALA A 105 19.90 -7.09 -3.96
CA ALA A 105 18.48 -7.38 -3.66
C ALA A 105 18.18 -8.85 -3.94
N GLU A 106 18.73 -9.76 -3.14
CA GLU A 106 18.58 -11.22 -3.35
C GLU A 106 17.15 -11.70 -3.13
N SER A 107 16.62 -12.48 -4.09
CA SER A 107 15.27 -13.02 -4.05
C SER A 107 15.15 -14.24 -3.12
N PRO A 108 14.17 -14.33 -2.22
CA PRO A 108 13.17 -13.31 -1.91
C PRO A 108 13.70 -12.20 -0.99
N PHE A 109 13.25 -10.97 -1.19
CA PHE A 109 13.51 -9.89 -0.23
C PHE A 109 12.20 -9.20 0.17
N LYS A 110 12.18 -8.63 1.38
CA LYS A 110 11.00 -8.03 1.97
C LYS A 110 11.34 -6.76 2.73
N GLY A 111 10.32 -5.96 2.97
CA GLY A 111 10.43 -4.75 3.77
C GLY A 111 9.08 -4.11 4.03
N GLU A 112 9.14 -2.97 4.69
CA GLU A 112 7.98 -2.15 4.99
C GLU A 112 8.35 -0.66 5.01
N ALA A 113 7.37 0.20 4.80
CA ALA A 113 7.50 1.65 4.95
C ALA A 113 6.16 2.25 5.36
N THR A 114 6.23 3.34 6.16
CA THR A 114 5.06 4.17 6.44
C THR A 114 5.03 5.31 5.43
N LEU A 115 3.93 5.42 4.69
CA LEU A 115 3.73 6.46 3.69
C LEU A 115 3.31 7.78 4.33
N THR A 116 3.75 8.91 3.75
CA THR A 116 3.13 10.20 4.06
C THR A 116 1.69 10.22 3.55
N PRO A 117 0.82 11.15 3.99
CA PRO A 117 -0.53 11.27 3.45
C PRO A 117 -0.56 11.44 1.92
N GLU A 118 0.36 12.22 1.35
CA GLU A 118 0.50 12.45 -0.09
C GLU A 118 0.91 11.17 -0.81
N GLN A 119 1.92 10.49 -0.30
CA GLN A 119 2.39 9.20 -0.85
C GLN A 119 1.29 8.14 -0.83
N ALA A 120 0.47 8.10 0.23
CA ALA A 120 -0.67 7.19 0.32
C ALA A 120 -1.74 7.47 -0.74
N GLN A 121 -2.00 8.75 -1.04
CA GLN A 121 -2.91 9.13 -2.13
C GLN A 121 -2.39 8.71 -3.49
N GLU A 122 -1.11 8.97 -3.78
CA GLU A 122 -0.45 8.58 -5.02
C GLU A 122 -0.43 7.06 -5.20
N PHE A 123 -0.07 6.33 -4.13
CA PHE A 123 -0.02 4.87 -4.11
C PHE A 123 -1.41 4.27 -4.39
N THR A 124 -2.44 4.70 -3.68
CA THR A 124 -3.81 4.21 -3.86
C THR A 124 -4.43 4.63 -5.20
N ALA A 125 -3.97 5.74 -5.78
CA ALA A 125 -4.35 6.18 -7.12
C ALA A 125 -3.65 5.39 -8.25
N GLY A 126 -2.75 4.43 -7.93
CA GLY A 126 -2.06 3.62 -8.93
C GLY A 126 -0.95 4.38 -9.66
N LYS A 127 -0.39 5.43 -9.06
CA LYS A 127 0.64 6.29 -9.66
C LYS A 127 2.06 5.82 -9.43
N TRP A 128 2.24 4.70 -8.74
CA TRP A 128 3.56 4.15 -8.46
C TRP A 128 3.84 2.89 -9.25
N TYR A 129 5.12 2.58 -9.45
CA TYR A 129 5.57 1.32 -9.99
C TYR A 129 6.76 0.78 -9.20
N ILE A 130 6.96 -0.54 -9.28
CA ILE A 130 8.13 -1.24 -8.76
C ILE A 130 9.05 -1.52 -9.92
N ASN A 131 10.37 -1.38 -9.73
CA ASN A 131 11.34 -1.99 -10.62
C ASN A 131 12.50 -2.65 -9.85
N VAL A 132 13.13 -3.63 -10.50
CA VAL A 132 14.32 -4.33 -10.04
C VAL A 132 15.41 -4.11 -11.08
N HIS A 133 16.58 -3.71 -10.61
CA HIS A 133 17.75 -3.35 -11.44
C HIS A 133 18.81 -4.45 -11.40
N THR A 134 19.56 -4.56 -12.49
CA THR A 134 20.78 -5.36 -12.57
C THR A 134 21.91 -4.50 -13.10
N GLN A 135 23.15 -5.02 -13.04
CA GLN A 135 24.28 -4.31 -13.64
C GLN A 135 24.14 -4.13 -15.16
N ALA A 136 23.55 -5.13 -15.84
CA ALA A 136 23.29 -5.06 -17.28
C ALA A 136 22.17 -4.07 -17.63
N ASN A 137 21.22 -3.88 -16.72
CA ASN A 137 20.08 -2.99 -16.89
C ASN A 137 19.98 -2.02 -15.69
N PRO A 138 20.86 -1.02 -15.63
CA PRO A 138 20.92 -0.08 -14.51
C PRO A 138 19.69 0.85 -14.41
N GLY A 139 18.93 1.01 -15.50
CA GLY A 139 17.63 1.70 -15.51
C GLY A 139 16.47 0.84 -15.00
N GLY A 140 16.69 -0.45 -14.75
CA GLY A 140 15.72 -1.46 -14.35
C GLY A 140 15.59 -2.56 -15.41
N GLU A 141 15.53 -3.82 -14.96
CA GLU A 141 15.37 -4.97 -15.86
C GLU A 141 13.92 -5.45 -15.92
N ILE A 142 13.24 -5.52 -14.77
CA ILE A 142 11.82 -5.87 -14.68
C ILE A 142 11.05 -4.82 -13.90
N ARG A 143 9.79 -4.59 -14.28
CA ARG A 143 8.92 -3.55 -13.74
C ARG A 143 7.48 -4.00 -13.67
N GLY A 144 6.71 -3.42 -12.75
CA GLY A 144 5.25 -3.56 -12.69
C GLY A 144 4.58 -2.35 -12.08
N GLN A 145 3.46 -1.91 -12.68
CA GLN A 145 2.65 -0.84 -12.12
C GLN A 145 1.91 -1.32 -10.87
N VAL A 146 1.98 -0.54 -9.81
CA VAL A 146 1.23 -0.79 -8.56
C VAL A 146 -0.19 -0.32 -8.75
N VAL A 147 -1.14 -1.26 -8.76
CA VAL A 147 -2.58 -0.97 -8.91
C VAL A 147 -3.31 -1.63 -7.76
N PRO A 148 -3.43 -0.95 -6.60
CA PRO A 148 -4.19 -1.47 -5.49
C PRO A 148 -5.66 -1.70 -5.88
N PRO A 149 -6.32 -2.76 -5.34
CA PRO A 149 -7.75 -2.95 -5.54
C PRO A 149 -8.51 -1.76 -4.96
N LYS A 150 -9.62 -1.40 -5.60
CA LYS A 150 -10.54 -0.41 -5.04
C LYS A 150 -11.28 -1.06 -3.89
N GLY A 151 -11.21 -0.48 -2.71
CA GLY A 151 -12.00 -0.88 -1.55
C GLY A 151 -13.49 -0.54 -1.71
#